data_11cfdff24d85843f652aac1925e002f0
#
_entry.id   11cfdff24d85843f652aac1925e002f0
#
_cell.length_a   1.000
_cell.length_b   1.000
_cell.length_c   1.000
_cell.angle_alpha   90.00
_cell.angle_beta   90.00
_cell.angle_gamma   90.00
#
_symmetry.space_group_name_H-M   'P 1'
#
loop_
_entity.id
_entity.type
_entity.pdbx_description
1 polymer ?
#
loop_
_entity_poly.entity_id
_entity_poly.type
_entity_poly.pdbx_seq_one_letter_code
_entity_poly.pdbx_strand_id
1 'polypeptide(L)'
;MPNRMTFMERMSGRLAAIESVLKKLEPVESLLERITLLENTIFTTKRVFTFQEACMYIGVSESMLYKLTSSKEIPHYKPRGKMVYFAKEELDEWLLQNYEPTMNEAARRETEAAATERFLNKRRYGKRKTD
;
A
#
# COMPACT_ATOMS: atom_id res chain seq x y z
N MET A 1 -45.77 12.78 -47.42
CA MET A 1 -45.67 11.45 -46.76
C MET A 1 -44.57 11.49 -45.74
N PRO A 2 -44.88 11.29 -44.50
CA PRO A 2 -43.81 11.26 -43.50
C PRO A 2 -42.90 10.06 -43.79
N ASN A 3 -41.64 10.31 -43.88
CA ASN A 3 -40.58 9.35 -44.07
C ASN A 3 -40.60 8.40 -42.84
N ARG A 4 -41.23 7.25 -42.96
CA ARG A 4 -41.15 6.24 -41.93
C ARG A 4 -39.76 5.61 -41.98
N MET A 5 -38.85 6.10 -41.21
CA MET A 5 -37.60 5.39 -40.95
C MET A 5 -37.95 3.98 -40.45
N THR A 6 -37.41 2.97 -41.10
CA THR A 6 -37.56 1.59 -40.69
C THR A 6 -36.95 1.41 -39.30
N PHE A 7 -37.42 0.45 -38.54
CA PHE A 7 -36.89 0.07 -37.26
C PHE A 7 -35.37 -0.19 -37.32
N MET A 8 -34.91 -0.81 -38.40
CA MET A 8 -33.47 -1.07 -38.66
C MET A 8 -32.65 0.21 -38.80
N GLU A 9 -33.15 1.22 -39.48
CA GLU A 9 -32.48 2.51 -39.67
C GLU A 9 -32.34 3.27 -38.33
N ARG A 10 -33.34 3.22 -37.49
CA ARG A 10 -33.29 3.82 -36.14
C ARG A 10 -32.28 3.11 -35.25
N MET A 11 -32.23 1.78 -35.29
CA MET A 11 -31.27 0.97 -34.55
C MET A 11 -29.85 1.23 -35.03
N SER A 12 -29.60 1.30 -36.32
CA SER A 12 -28.31 1.67 -36.90
C SER A 12 -27.84 3.04 -36.44
N GLY A 13 -28.74 4.03 -36.44
CA GLY A 13 -28.43 5.38 -35.98
C GLY A 13 -28.05 5.42 -34.49
N ARG A 14 -28.74 4.67 -33.64
CA ARG A 14 -28.42 4.55 -32.22
C ARG A 14 -27.10 3.85 -31.97
N LEU A 15 -26.82 2.77 -32.70
CA LEU A 15 -25.54 2.06 -32.62
C LEU A 15 -24.39 2.94 -33.04
N ALA A 16 -24.53 3.69 -34.12
CA ALA A 16 -23.50 4.66 -34.57
C ALA A 16 -23.24 5.75 -33.53
N ALA A 17 -24.29 6.25 -32.88
CA ALA A 17 -24.16 7.25 -31.81
C ALA A 17 -23.44 6.67 -30.58
N ILE A 18 -23.75 5.44 -30.17
CA ILE A 18 -23.10 4.73 -29.08
C ILE A 18 -21.62 4.49 -29.40
N GLU A 19 -21.30 4.03 -30.59
CA GLU A 19 -19.91 3.83 -31.04
C GLU A 19 -19.11 5.14 -31.04
N SER A 20 -19.71 6.24 -31.45
CA SER A 20 -19.10 7.58 -31.39
C SER A 20 -18.78 8.01 -29.97
N VAL A 21 -19.67 7.76 -29.02
CA VAL A 21 -19.46 8.04 -27.59
C VAL A 21 -18.35 7.16 -27.03
N LEU A 22 -18.34 5.87 -27.35
CA LEU A 22 -17.28 4.94 -26.92
C LEU A 22 -15.91 5.34 -27.43
N LYS A 23 -15.78 5.79 -28.67
CA LYS A 23 -14.52 6.31 -29.22
C LYS A 23 -14.04 7.57 -28.49
N LYS A 24 -14.94 8.41 -27.99
CA LYS A 24 -14.59 9.59 -27.20
C LYS A 24 -14.10 9.22 -25.79
N LEU A 25 -14.48 8.06 -25.26
CA LEU A 25 -14.06 7.56 -23.96
C LEU A 25 -12.68 6.89 -23.96
N GLU A 26 -12.21 6.37 -25.11
CA GLU A 26 -10.88 5.76 -25.24
C GLU A 26 -9.74 6.68 -24.74
N PRO A 27 -9.69 7.99 -25.10
CA PRO A 27 -8.68 8.90 -24.57
C PRO A 27 -8.73 9.08 -23.06
N VAL A 28 -9.91 8.97 -22.45
CA VAL A 28 -10.09 9.06 -20.99
C VAL A 28 -9.47 7.86 -20.29
N GLU A 29 -9.64 6.64 -20.80
CA GLU A 29 -9.00 5.44 -20.27
C GLU A 29 -7.48 5.55 -20.31
N SER A 30 -6.93 6.00 -21.44
CA SER A 30 -5.48 6.26 -21.59
C SER A 30 -4.96 7.29 -20.60
N LEU A 31 -5.72 8.36 -20.35
CA LEU A 31 -5.39 9.37 -19.35
C LEU A 31 -5.39 8.80 -17.93
N LEU A 32 -6.37 7.98 -17.60
CA LEU A 32 -6.46 7.31 -16.29
C LEU A 32 -5.26 6.39 -16.06
N GLU A 33 -4.84 5.60 -17.03
CA GLU A 33 -3.63 4.77 -16.97
C GLU A 33 -2.37 5.61 -16.73
N ARG A 34 -2.24 6.73 -17.43
CA ARG A 34 -1.12 7.65 -17.25
C ARG A 34 -1.10 8.30 -15.87
N ILE A 35 -2.26 8.68 -15.35
CA ILE A 35 -2.40 9.22 -14.00
C ILE A 35 -1.97 8.16 -12.96
N THR A 36 -2.41 6.92 -13.09
CA THR A 36 -2.03 5.81 -12.20
C THR A 36 -0.53 5.56 -12.24
N LEU A 37 0.10 5.58 -13.41
CA LEU A 37 1.54 5.44 -13.56
C LEU A 37 2.30 6.59 -12.90
N LEU A 38 1.83 7.83 -13.05
CA LEU A 38 2.42 9.00 -12.43
C LEU A 38 2.31 8.95 -10.90
N GLU A 39 1.17 8.57 -10.37
CA GLU A 39 0.96 8.39 -8.92
C GLU A 39 1.92 7.34 -8.35
N ASN A 40 2.04 6.19 -8.99
CA ASN A 40 2.99 5.15 -8.59
C ASN A 40 4.45 5.64 -8.65
N THR A 41 4.79 6.43 -9.66
CA THR A 41 6.13 7.02 -9.80
C THR A 41 6.44 8.00 -8.68
N ILE A 42 5.48 8.81 -8.25
CA ILE A 42 5.62 9.72 -7.12
C ILE A 42 5.96 8.95 -5.85
N PHE A 43 5.26 7.86 -5.55
CA PHE A 43 5.53 7.04 -4.36
C PHE A 43 6.88 6.32 -4.39
N THR A 44 7.42 6.02 -5.57
CA THR A 44 8.72 5.35 -5.70
C THR A 44 9.91 6.32 -5.68
N THR A 45 9.75 7.54 -6.21
CA THR A 45 10.84 8.50 -6.37
C THR A 45 10.91 9.56 -5.27
N LYS A 46 9.79 9.89 -4.66
CA LYS A 46 9.70 10.96 -3.67
C LYS A 46 10.18 10.49 -2.30
N ARG A 47 11.09 11.24 -1.69
CA ARG A 47 11.63 10.94 -0.35
C ARG A 47 10.84 11.55 0.80
N VAL A 48 10.18 12.67 0.53
CA VAL A 48 9.42 13.42 1.53
C VAL A 48 7.98 13.54 1.06
N PHE A 49 7.06 13.12 1.90
CA PHE A 49 5.62 13.15 1.63
C PHE A 49 4.94 14.30 2.37
N THR A 50 3.96 14.91 1.72
CA THR A 50 2.99 15.79 2.38
C THR A 50 2.02 14.95 3.21
N PHE A 51 1.18 15.60 4.02
CA PHE A 51 0.16 14.92 4.83
C PHE A 51 -0.76 14.03 3.99
N GLN A 52 -1.28 14.56 2.87
CA GLN A 52 -2.18 13.83 1.98
C GLN A 52 -1.48 12.67 1.27
N GLU A 53 -0.26 12.89 0.80
CA GLU A 53 0.56 11.83 0.20
C GLU A 53 0.86 10.71 1.17
N ALA A 54 1.15 11.02 2.42
CA ALA A 54 1.36 10.04 3.48
C ALA A 54 0.09 9.24 3.78
N CYS A 55 -1.08 9.87 3.82
CA CYS A 55 -2.36 9.18 3.94
C CYS A 55 -2.57 8.15 2.82
N MET A 56 -2.28 8.53 1.59
CA MET A 56 -2.40 7.65 0.43
C MET A 56 -1.37 6.51 0.47
N TYR A 57 -0.16 6.81 0.87
CA TYR A 57 0.94 5.83 0.95
C TYR A 57 0.70 4.76 2.01
N ILE A 58 0.27 5.18 3.20
CA ILE A 58 -0.01 4.27 4.33
C ILE A 58 -1.39 3.60 4.17
N GLY A 59 -2.32 4.24 3.46
CA GLY A 59 -3.68 3.74 3.29
C GLY A 59 -4.61 4.03 4.47
N VAL A 60 -4.39 5.15 5.17
CA VAL A 60 -5.24 5.60 6.28
C VAL A 60 -5.99 6.88 5.92
N SER A 61 -7.08 7.16 6.65
CA SER A 61 -7.81 8.42 6.52
C SER A 61 -7.02 9.59 7.10
N GLU A 62 -7.33 10.81 6.67
CA GLU A 62 -6.74 12.04 7.21
C GLU A 62 -6.98 12.16 8.73
N SER A 63 -8.17 11.80 9.19
CA SER A 63 -8.51 11.81 10.63
C SER A 63 -7.63 10.85 11.43
N MET A 64 -7.36 9.67 10.89
CA MET A 64 -6.51 8.67 11.53
C MET A 64 -5.06 9.14 11.58
N LEU A 65 -4.53 9.65 10.48
CA LEU A 65 -3.16 10.17 10.42
C LEU A 65 -3.00 11.39 11.35
N TYR A 66 -4.00 12.26 11.43
CA TYR A 66 -4.00 13.38 12.36
C TYR A 66 -3.90 12.91 13.82
N LYS A 67 -4.64 11.88 14.20
CA LYS A 67 -4.53 11.26 15.53
C LYS A 67 -3.15 10.70 15.80
N LEU A 68 -2.58 9.98 14.85
CA LEU A 68 -1.22 9.41 14.96
C LEU A 68 -0.13 10.48 15.12
N THR A 69 -0.27 11.60 14.42
CA THR A 69 0.68 12.72 14.56
C THR A 69 0.49 13.47 15.88
N SER A 70 -0.75 13.65 16.32
CA SER A 70 -1.06 14.32 17.58
C SER A 70 -0.60 13.53 18.81
N SER A 71 -0.72 12.21 18.78
CA SER A 71 -0.24 11.31 19.82
C SER A 71 1.26 11.02 19.73
N LYS A 72 1.94 11.51 18.70
CA LYS A 72 3.36 11.27 18.40
C LYS A 72 3.72 9.79 18.22
N GLU A 73 2.82 9.00 17.73
CA GLU A 73 3.02 7.58 17.44
C GLU A 73 3.71 7.35 16.11
N ILE A 74 3.63 8.30 15.19
CA ILE A 74 4.24 8.24 13.87
C ILE A 74 5.30 9.35 13.71
N PRO A 75 6.49 9.04 13.15
CA PRO A 75 7.50 10.05 12.89
C PRO A 75 7.02 11.07 11.85
N HIS A 76 7.14 12.35 12.19
CA HIS A 76 6.72 13.44 11.33
C HIS A 76 7.55 14.70 11.56
N TYR A 77 7.53 15.62 10.61
CA TYR A 77 8.29 16.86 10.63
C TYR A 77 7.38 18.07 10.43
N LYS A 78 7.61 19.12 11.19
CA LYS A 78 6.90 20.40 11.09
C LYS A 78 7.89 21.55 10.91
N PRO A 79 8.46 21.76 9.71
CA PRO A 79 9.53 22.74 9.52
C PRO A 79 9.12 24.19 9.85
N ARG A 80 7.84 24.53 9.68
CA ARG A 80 7.29 25.86 10.05
C ARG A 80 6.24 25.80 11.16
N GLY A 81 6.08 24.67 11.82
CA GLY A 81 5.11 24.47 12.90
C GLY A 81 3.65 24.27 12.46
N LYS A 82 3.31 24.45 11.20
CA LYS A 82 1.94 24.32 10.67
C LYS A 82 1.73 23.14 9.74
N MET A 83 2.65 22.93 8.79
CA MET A 83 2.56 21.87 7.81
C MET A 83 3.33 20.64 8.27
N VAL A 84 2.72 19.48 8.10
CA VAL A 84 3.30 18.19 8.49
C VAL A 84 3.87 17.49 7.28
N TYR A 85 5.11 17.03 7.39
CA TYR A 85 5.81 16.24 6.38
C TYR A 85 6.30 14.93 6.97
N PHE A 86 6.47 13.94 6.11
CA PHE A 86 6.91 12.60 6.48
C PHE A 86 8.07 12.17 5.59
N ALA A 87 9.06 11.53 6.19
CA ALA A 87 10.13 10.88 5.45
C ALA A 87 9.70 9.48 5.05
N LYS A 88 9.85 9.14 3.78
CA LYS A 88 9.45 7.81 3.25
C LYS A 88 10.11 6.67 4.00
N GLU A 89 11.41 6.76 4.24
CA GLU A 89 12.20 5.74 4.92
C GLU A 89 11.69 5.48 6.34
N GLU A 90 11.35 6.54 7.07
CA GLU A 90 10.80 6.42 8.43
C GLU A 90 9.37 5.87 8.43
N LEU A 91 8.56 6.20 7.41
CA LEU A 91 7.24 5.61 7.24
C LEU A 91 7.33 4.10 6.93
N ASP A 92 8.28 3.71 6.12
CA ASP A 92 8.54 2.30 5.81
C ASP A 92 8.94 1.52 7.06
N GLU A 93 9.84 2.06 7.87
CA GLU A 93 10.25 1.49 9.15
C GLU A 93 9.07 1.41 10.13
N TRP A 94 8.27 2.46 10.21
CA TRP A 94 7.07 2.48 11.06
C TRP A 94 6.03 1.43 10.65
N LEU A 95 5.80 1.24 9.34
CA LEU A 95 4.89 0.22 8.81
C LEU A 95 5.37 -1.20 9.07
N LEU A 96 6.68 -1.40 9.17
CA LEU A 96 7.30 -2.70 9.41
C LEU A 96 7.52 -3.02 10.90
N GLN A 97 7.02 -2.16 11.80
CA GLN A 97 7.05 -2.42 13.23
C GLN A 97 6.13 -3.58 13.63
N ASN A 98 6.42 -4.20 14.76
CA ASN A 98 5.59 -5.26 15.35
C ASN A 98 5.35 -6.43 14.39
N TYR A 99 6.42 -6.96 13.82
CA TYR A 99 6.35 -8.12 12.94
C TYR A 99 5.64 -9.31 13.60
N GLU A 100 4.58 -9.74 12.97
CA GLU A 100 3.86 -10.96 13.36
C GLU A 100 4.27 -12.11 12.41
N PRO A 101 4.96 -13.13 12.92
CA PRO A 101 5.39 -14.26 12.10
C PRO A 101 4.20 -15.08 11.62
N THR A 102 4.32 -15.66 10.44
CA THR A 102 3.34 -16.66 9.97
C THR A 102 3.33 -17.89 10.87
N MET A 103 2.24 -18.65 10.87
CA MET A 103 2.13 -19.90 11.65
C MET A 103 3.30 -20.85 11.42
N ASN A 104 3.74 -20.97 10.17
CA ASN A 104 4.87 -21.83 9.81
C ASN A 104 6.22 -21.31 10.34
N GLU A 105 6.43 -20.01 10.30
CA GLU A 105 7.64 -19.37 10.83
C GLU A 105 7.70 -19.43 12.36
N ALA A 106 6.58 -19.21 13.02
CA ALA A 106 6.46 -19.34 14.46
C ALA A 106 6.81 -20.76 14.92
N ALA A 107 6.22 -21.77 14.29
CA ALA A 107 6.51 -23.17 14.56
C ALA A 107 7.98 -23.54 14.32
N ARG A 108 8.58 -22.99 13.26
CA ARG A 108 10.00 -23.20 12.95
C ARG A 108 10.92 -22.57 13.99
N ARG A 109 10.61 -21.37 14.47
CA ARG A 109 11.39 -20.68 15.51
C ARG A 109 11.31 -21.43 16.84
N GLU A 110 10.14 -21.95 17.21
CA GLU A 110 9.97 -22.76 18.41
C GLU A 110 10.80 -24.05 18.35
N THR A 111 10.80 -24.75 17.22
CA THR A 111 11.62 -25.96 17.00
C THR A 111 13.12 -25.67 17.05
N GLU A 112 13.56 -24.59 16.46
CA GLU A 112 14.97 -24.17 16.48
C GLU A 112 15.41 -23.76 17.90
N ALA A 113 14.58 -23.03 18.64
CA ALA A 113 14.83 -22.65 20.03
C ALA A 113 14.92 -23.88 20.93
N ALA A 114 13.99 -24.82 20.80
CA ALA A 114 13.99 -26.08 21.56
C ALA A 114 15.21 -26.95 21.27
N ALA A 115 15.64 -27.02 19.99
CA ALA A 115 16.85 -27.72 19.58
C ALA A 115 18.12 -27.10 20.17
N THR A 116 18.19 -25.78 20.18
CA THR A 116 19.32 -25.03 20.75
C THR A 116 19.41 -25.22 22.26
N GLU A 117 18.30 -25.18 22.94
CA GLU A 117 18.22 -25.40 24.39
C GLU A 117 18.68 -26.83 24.79
N ARG A 118 18.22 -27.83 24.05
CA ARG A 118 18.67 -29.22 24.23
C ARG A 118 20.19 -29.37 24.04
N PHE A 119 20.74 -28.68 23.03
CA PHE A 119 22.18 -28.69 22.76
C PHE A 119 22.99 -28.01 23.87
N LEU A 120 22.54 -26.91 24.39
CA LEU A 120 23.17 -26.20 25.51
C LEU A 120 23.10 -26.96 26.79
N ASN A 121 21.98 -27.61 27.10
CA ASN A 121 21.81 -28.45 28.26
C ASN A 121 22.70 -29.70 28.23
N LYS A 122 22.85 -30.33 27.05
CA LYS A 122 23.76 -31.46 26.87
C LYS A 122 25.23 -31.07 27.14
N ARG A 123 25.64 -29.88 26.81
CA ARG A 123 26.99 -29.36 27.15
C ARG A 123 27.17 -29.11 28.64
N ARG A 124 26.16 -28.62 29.32
CA ARG A 124 26.20 -28.40 30.79
C ARG A 124 26.32 -29.70 31.56
N TYR A 125 25.59 -30.75 31.18
CA TYR A 125 25.66 -32.05 31.85
C TYR A 125 26.90 -32.89 31.48
N GLY A 126 27.46 -32.69 30.27
CA GLY A 126 28.68 -33.39 29.83
C GLY A 126 29.95 -32.95 30.57
N LYS A 127 29.99 -31.74 31.11
CA LYS A 127 31.13 -31.25 31.89
C LYS A 127 31.17 -31.70 33.37
N ARG A 128 30.07 -32.30 33.89
CA ARG A 128 30.01 -32.77 35.29
C ARG A 128 30.46 -34.21 35.49
N LYS A 129 30.83 -34.94 34.43
CA LYS A 129 31.24 -36.37 34.51
C LYS A 129 32.76 -36.59 34.36
N THR A 130 33.56 -35.55 34.47
CA THR A 130 35.02 -35.66 34.44
C THR A 130 35.68 -35.16 35.72
N ASP A 131 35.19 -35.70 36.84
CA ASP A 131 35.92 -35.72 38.10
C ASP A 131 35.99 -37.14 38.62
#